data_3057b9404cd4fb5b9fc485ab7131c92f
#
_entry.id   3057b9404cd4fb5b9fc485ab7131c92f
#
_cell.length_a   1.000
_cell.length_b   1.000
_cell.length_c   1.000
_cell.angle_alpha   90.00
_cell.angle_beta   90.00
_cell.angle_gamma   90.00
#
_symmetry.space_group_name_H-M   'P 1'
#
loop_
_entity.id
_entity.type
_entity.pdbx_description
1 polymer ?
#
loop_
_entity_poly.entity_id
_entity_poly.type
_entity_poly.pdbx_seq_one_letter_code
_entity_poly.pdbx_strand_id
1 'polypeptide(L)'
;MDGIERAQFDHIGVITEEQHDGEVFVDATRVWVTSPRDHPFHVEYLRFEPDSPVTGPLRNDPHVAYRVRDVDAAIAGHDVLLPPFEVGGGFCRVAFVMVRGGVVEFMQYANPDEDGWF
;
A
#
# COMPACT_ATOMS: atom_id res chain seq x y z
N MET A 1 -15.05 12.45 7.43
CA MET A 1 -13.71 11.90 7.17
C MET A 1 -13.43 10.87 8.25
N ASP A 2 -12.85 9.77 7.88
CA ASP A 2 -12.67 8.61 8.75
C ASP A 2 -11.44 8.73 9.66
N GLY A 3 -11.16 9.94 10.19
CA GLY A 3 -9.96 10.20 10.98
C GLY A 3 -8.68 10.33 10.15
N ILE A 4 -8.80 10.35 8.82
CA ILE A 4 -7.66 10.48 7.92
C ILE A 4 -7.45 11.94 7.59
N GLU A 5 -6.25 12.43 7.85
CA GLU A 5 -5.86 13.81 7.53
C GLU A 5 -5.03 13.85 6.25
N ARG A 6 -5.08 14.98 5.54
CA ARG A 6 -4.31 15.18 4.30
C ARG A 6 -2.80 15.05 4.54
N ALA A 7 -2.33 15.46 5.70
CA ALA A 7 -0.92 15.36 6.07
C ALA A 7 -0.45 13.92 6.25
N GLN A 8 -1.38 12.96 6.30
CA GLN A 8 -1.08 11.54 6.46
C GLN A 8 -0.93 10.81 5.13
N PHE A 9 -1.04 11.49 4.01
CA PHE A 9 -0.78 10.91 2.69
C PHE A 9 0.63 10.32 2.65
N ASP A 10 0.74 9.08 2.18
CA ASP A 10 2.03 8.40 2.04
C ASP A 10 2.48 8.31 0.59
N HIS A 11 1.69 7.65 -0.27
CA HIS A 11 2.11 7.44 -1.65
C HIS A 11 0.92 7.09 -2.56
N ILE A 12 1.20 7.06 -3.86
CA ILE A 12 0.31 6.54 -4.89
C ILE A 12 0.97 5.29 -5.48
N GLY A 13 0.23 4.19 -5.54
CA GLY A 13 0.66 2.96 -6.18
C GLY A 13 0.20 2.89 -7.62
N VAL A 14 1.12 2.60 -8.54
CA VAL A 14 0.84 2.48 -9.97
C VAL A 14 1.28 1.11 -10.45
N ILE A 15 0.37 0.40 -11.11
CA ILE A 15 0.64 -0.93 -11.65
C ILE A 15 1.46 -0.80 -12.93
N THR A 16 2.49 -1.63 -13.05
CA THR A 16 3.36 -1.64 -14.23
C THR A 16 3.75 -3.07 -14.59
N GLU A 17 4.11 -3.29 -15.84
CA GLU A 17 4.76 -4.52 -16.28
C GLU A 17 6.27 -4.34 -16.47
N GLU A 18 6.75 -3.12 -16.36
CA GLU A 18 8.16 -2.79 -16.55
C GLU A 18 8.94 -2.97 -15.26
N GLN A 19 10.12 -3.55 -15.38
CA GLN A 19 11.06 -3.65 -14.27
C GLN A 19 11.70 -2.29 -14.01
N HIS A 20 11.70 -1.86 -12.75
CA HIS A 20 12.31 -0.62 -12.31
C HIS A 20 13.52 -0.90 -11.43
N ASP A 21 14.45 0.06 -11.37
CA ASP A 21 15.58 -0.04 -10.46
C ASP A 21 15.11 0.00 -9.01
N GLY A 22 15.79 -0.75 -8.15
CA GLY A 22 15.51 -0.73 -6.72
C GLY A 22 14.26 -1.51 -6.29
N GLU A 23 13.72 -2.34 -7.16
CA GLU A 23 12.57 -3.18 -6.79
C GLU A 23 12.90 -4.11 -5.62
N VAL A 24 11.94 -4.24 -4.69
CA VAL A 24 11.99 -5.18 -3.58
C VAL A 24 10.77 -6.11 -3.68
N PHE A 25 10.99 -7.41 -3.46
CA PHE A 25 9.93 -8.40 -3.56
C PHE A 25 9.16 -8.54 -2.26
N VAL A 26 7.82 -8.45 -2.35
CA VAL A 26 6.92 -8.70 -1.22
C VAL A 26 6.34 -10.10 -1.39
N ASP A 27 6.78 -11.04 -0.55
CA ASP A 27 6.47 -12.45 -0.70
C ASP A 27 4.98 -12.74 -0.55
N ALA A 28 4.31 -12.13 0.43
CA ALA A 28 2.90 -12.40 0.71
C ALA A 28 1.99 -12.12 -0.49
N THR A 29 2.28 -11.12 -1.27
CA THR A 29 1.48 -10.70 -2.43
C THR A 29 2.15 -11.00 -3.76
N ARG A 30 3.37 -11.51 -3.73
CA ARG A 30 4.20 -11.84 -4.89
C ARG A 30 4.25 -10.68 -5.88
N VAL A 31 4.67 -9.53 -5.38
CA VAL A 31 4.78 -8.29 -6.13
C VAL A 31 6.15 -7.65 -5.92
N TRP A 32 6.69 -7.08 -6.99
CA TRP A 32 7.90 -6.24 -6.93
C TRP A 32 7.46 -4.80 -6.76
N VAL A 33 8.02 -4.11 -5.76
CA VAL A 33 7.66 -2.73 -5.45
C VAL A 33 8.89 -1.85 -5.38
N THR A 34 8.73 -0.59 -5.78
CA THR A 34 9.76 0.43 -5.60
C THR A 34 9.45 1.27 -4.37
N SER A 35 10.47 1.95 -3.83
CA SER A 35 10.23 2.84 -2.70
C SER A 35 9.62 4.16 -3.18
N PRO A 36 8.47 4.57 -2.64
CA PRO A 36 7.91 5.88 -2.98
C PRO A 36 8.79 7.05 -2.51
N ARG A 37 9.72 6.81 -1.55
CA ARG A 37 10.65 7.87 -1.10
C ARG A 37 11.64 8.28 -2.19
N ASP A 38 11.93 7.38 -3.14
CA ASP A 38 12.85 7.65 -4.25
C ASP A 38 12.21 8.39 -5.42
N HIS A 39 10.91 8.64 -5.35
CA HIS A 39 10.16 9.32 -6.40
C HIS A 39 9.75 10.73 -5.95
N PRO A 40 9.91 11.76 -6.78
CA PRO A 40 9.61 13.15 -6.38
C PRO A 40 8.15 13.39 -5.98
N PHE A 41 7.23 12.58 -6.49
CA PHE A 41 5.81 12.69 -6.17
C PHE A 41 5.28 11.51 -5.36
N HIS A 42 6.18 10.74 -4.74
CA HIS A 42 5.84 9.59 -3.91
C HIS A 42 5.00 8.56 -4.67
N VAL A 43 5.47 8.17 -5.85
CA VAL A 43 4.85 7.08 -6.62
C VAL A 43 5.61 5.78 -6.33
N GLU A 44 4.85 4.75 -5.98
CA GLU A 44 5.33 3.38 -5.86
C GLU A 44 4.91 2.62 -7.10
N TYR A 45 5.83 1.94 -7.76
CA TYR A 45 5.50 1.05 -8.88
C TYR A 45 5.34 -0.37 -8.38
N LEU A 46 4.26 -1.04 -8.82
CA LEU A 46 3.96 -2.41 -8.44
C LEU A 46 3.94 -3.28 -9.69
N ARG A 47 4.78 -4.31 -9.69
CA ARG A 47 4.87 -5.28 -10.77
C ARG A 47 4.58 -6.66 -10.21
N PHE A 48 3.36 -7.14 -10.46
CA PHE A 48 2.90 -8.43 -9.93
C PHE A 48 3.47 -9.59 -10.73
N GLU A 49 3.90 -10.63 -10.02
CA GLU A 49 4.25 -11.89 -10.65
C GLU A 49 2.99 -12.56 -11.22
N PRO A 50 3.11 -13.35 -12.31
CA PRO A 50 1.94 -14.02 -12.91
C PRO A 50 1.20 -14.91 -11.94
N ASP A 51 1.88 -15.50 -10.96
CA ASP A 51 1.30 -16.38 -9.95
C ASP A 51 0.92 -15.70 -8.65
N SER A 52 0.88 -14.36 -8.63
CA SER A 52 0.42 -13.63 -7.45
C SER A 52 -1.00 -14.04 -7.08
N PRO A 53 -1.28 -14.23 -5.77
CA PRO A 53 -2.64 -14.53 -5.32
C PRO A 53 -3.58 -13.32 -5.40
N VAL A 54 -3.05 -12.12 -5.61
CA VAL A 54 -3.84 -10.88 -5.68
C VAL A 54 -4.57 -10.80 -7.01
N THR A 55 -5.87 -10.47 -6.94
CA THR A 55 -6.75 -10.36 -8.11
C THR A 55 -7.62 -9.12 -8.00
N GLY A 56 -8.35 -8.80 -9.09
CA GLY A 56 -9.32 -7.73 -9.11
C GLY A 56 -8.71 -6.33 -9.03
N PRO A 57 -9.43 -5.36 -8.45
CA PRO A 57 -8.98 -3.96 -8.44
C PRO A 57 -7.63 -3.75 -7.79
N LEU A 58 -7.31 -4.51 -6.74
CA LEU A 58 -6.04 -4.39 -6.05
C LEU A 58 -4.86 -4.69 -6.98
N ARG A 59 -5.03 -5.62 -7.90
CA ARG A 59 -4.00 -5.97 -8.88
C ARG A 59 -4.01 -5.07 -10.10
N ASN A 60 -5.19 -4.60 -10.52
CA ASN A 60 -5.36 -3.98 -11.82
C ASN A 60 -5.40 -2.46 -11.79
N ASP A 61 -5.76 -1.87 -10.64
CA ASP A 61 -5.98 -0.44 -10.53
C ASP A 61 -4.93 0.25 -9.67
N PRO A 62 -4.69 1.54 -9.88
CA PRO A 62 -3.85 2.30 -8.96
C PRO A 62 -4.50 2.41 -7.59
N HIS A 63 -3.69 2.71 -6.57
CA HIS A 63 -4.20 2.96 -5.23
C HIS A 63 -3.54 4.20 -4.63
N VAL A 64 -4.21 4.77 -3.63
CA VAL A 64 -3.66 5.85 -2.80
C VAL A 64 -3.47 5.32 -1.39
N ALA A 65 -2.34 5.65 -0.78
CA ALA A 65 -2.00 5.17 0.56
C ALA A 65 -1.95 6.29 1.57
N TYR A 66 -2.50 6.02 2.75
CA TYR A 66 -2.51 6.94 3.89
C TYR A 66 -2.00 6.26 5.15
N ARG A 67 -1.24 7.00 5.95
CA ARG A 67 -0.83 6.56 7.28
C ARG A 67 -1.99 6.71 8.24
N VAL A 68 -2.18 5.72 9.09
CA VAL A 68 -3.20 5.73 10.14
C VAL A 68 -2.58 5.24 11.46
N ARG A 69 -3.22 5.59 12.56
CA ARG A 69 -2.77 5.15 13.89
C ARG A 69 -3.15 3.71 14.18
N ASP A 70 -4.28 3.27 13.64
CA ASP A 70 -4.84 1.94 13.88
C ASP A 70 -5.51 1.45 12.63
N VAL A 71 -4.85 0.52 11.93
CA VAL A 71 -5.35 0.00 10.67
C VAL A 71 -6.66 -0.78 10.85
N ASP A 72 -6.83 -1.48 11.96
CA ASP A 72 -8.06 -2.23 12.21
C ASP A 72 -9.26 -1.30 12.38
N ALA A 73 -9.05 -0.17 13.05
CA ALA A 73 -10.09 0.85 13.17
C ALA A 73 -10.38 1.54 11.84
N ALA A 74 -9.33 1.79 11.05
CA ALA A 74 -9.47 2.49 9.78
C ALA A 74 -10.29 1.70 8.76
N ILE A 75 -10.17 0.37 8.73
CA ILE A 75 -10.90 -0.47 7.77
C ILE A 75 -12.35 -0.72 8.16
N ALA A 76 -12.73 -0.42 9.41
CA ALA A 76 -14.08 -0.69 9.89
C ALA A 76 -15.13 0.03 9.04
N GLY A 77 -16.14 -0.71 8.59
CA GLY A 77 -17.21 -0.17 7.76
C GLY A 77 -16.87 -0.03 6.28
N HIS A 78 -15.66 -0.37 5.87
CA HIS A 78 -15.25 -0.36 4.47
C HIS A 78 -15.28 -1.76 3.86
N ASP A 79 -15.32 -1.80 2.53
CA ASP A 79 -15.23 -3.05 1.77
C ASP A 79 -13.76 -3.47 1.69
N VAL A 80 -13.38 -4.48 2.46
CA VAL A 80 -11.99 -4.91 2.59
C VAL A 80 -11.60 -5.78 1.41
N LEU A 81 -10.58 -5.33 0.66
CA LEU A 81 -10.00 -6.07 -0.46
C LEU A 81 -8.90 -7.01 0.03
N LEU A 82 -8.12 -6.57 1.00
CA LEU A 82 -7.03 -7.35 1.59
C LEU A 82 -6.93 -6.98 3.06
N PRO A 83 -7.17 -7.94 3.99
CA PRO A 83 -7.13 -7.66 5.43
C PRO A 83 -5.72 -7.34 5.90
N PRO A 84 -5.58 -6.77 7.11
CA PRO A 84 -4.28 -6.34 7.61
C PRO A 84 -3.21 -7.43 7.60
N PHE A 85 -2.03 -7.07 7.09
CA PHE A 85 -0.84 -7.93 7.12
C PHE A 85 0.42 -7.07 7.27
N GLU A 86 1.49 -7.69 7.72
CA GLU A 86 2.75 -7.00 7.96
C GLU A 86 3.64 -7.02 6.72
N VAL A 87 4.36 -5.92 6.49
CA VAL A 87 5.34 -5.81 5.41
C VAL A 87 6.69 -5.38 5.99
N GLY A 88 7.76 -5.64 5.23
CA GLY A 88 9.11 -5.18 5.59
C GLY A 88 9.62 -5.69 6.93
N GLY A 89 9.29 -6.93 7.31
CA GLY A 89 9.72 -7.49 8.59
C GLY A 89 8.98 -6.90 9.79
N GLY A 90 7.78 -6.33 9.56
CA GLY A 90 6.93 -5.80 10.62
C GLY A 90 7.10 -4.30 10.87
N PHE A 91 7.79 -3.58 9.99
CA PHE A 91 7.90 -2.13 10.17
C PHE A 91 6.58 -1.41 9.90
N CYS A 92 5.71 -2.04 9.13
CA CYS A 92 4.43 -1.47 8.75
C CYS A 92 3.37 -2.56 8.64
N ARG A 93 2.17 -2.27 9.11
CA ARG A 93 1.00 -3.12 8.96
C ARG A 93 0.05 -2.44 8.00
N VAL A 94 -0.38 -3.14 6.95
CA VAL A 94 -1.16 -2.53 5.87
C VAL A 94 -2.44 -3.30 5.60
N ALA A 95 -3.44 -2.59 5.06
CA ALA A 95 -4.68 -3.19 4.58
C ALA A 95 -5.19 -2.38 3.39
N PHE A 96 -5.98 -3.02 2.52
CA PHE A 96 -6.55 -2.38 1.35
C PHE A 96 -8.06 -2.47 1.38
N VAL A 97 -8.71 -1.37 1.06
CA VAL A 97 -10.18 -1.26 1.01
C VAL A 97 -10.63 -0.60 -0.28
N MET A 98 -11.90 -0.82 -0.64
CA MET A 98 -12.54 -0.10 -1.73
C MET A 98 -13.37 1.04 -1.14
N VAL A 99 -13.12 2.26 -1.58
CA VAL A 99 -13.86 3.44 -1.16
C VAL A 99 -14.35 4.19 -2.39
N ARG A 100 -15.65 4.20 -2.61
CA ARG A 100 -16.28 4.95 -3.73
C ARG A 100 -15.63 4.64 -5.09
N GLY A 101 -15.33 3.37 -5.33
CA GLY A 101 -14.74 2.92 -6.59
C GLY A 101 -13.24 3.08 -6.69
N GLY A 102 -12.57 3.56 -5.65
CA GLY A 102 -11.11 3.69 -5.60
C GLY A 102 -10.48 2.76 -4.60
N VAL A 103 -9.30 2.27 -4.91
CA VAL A 103 -8.52 1.42 -4.01
C VAL A 103 -7.72 2.31 -3.06
N VAL A 104 -7.88 2.08 -1.76
CA VAL A 104 -7.18 2.83 -0.71
C VAL A 104 -6.39 1.87 0.16
N GLU A 105 -5.13 2.17 0.39
CA GLU A 105 -4.28 1.46 1.34
C GLU A 105 -4.18 2.25 2.63
N PHE A 106 -4.37 1.58 3.77
CA PHE A 106 -4.06 2.14 5.08
C PHE A 106 -2.79 1.53 5.62
N MET A 107 -1.91 2.36 6.17
CA MET A 107 -0.59 1.96 6.64
C MET A 107 -0.42 2.37 8.10
N GLN A 108 -0.16 1.39 8.96
CA GLN A 108 0.15 1.63 10.36
C GLN A 108 1.62 1.30 10.59
N TYR A 109 2.45 2.32 10.75
CA TYR A 109 3.89 2.13 10.97
C TYR A 109 4.14 1.73 12.41
N ALA A 110 5.06 0.78 12.63
CA ALA A 110 5.48 0.38 13.97
C ALA A 110 6.12 1.56 14.71
N ASN A 111 6.86 2.40 13.99
CA ASN A 111 7.38 3.66 14.49
C ASN A 111 6.66 4.80 13.75
N PRO A 112 5.81 5.61 14.45
CA PRO A 112 5.07 6.69 13.81
C PRO A 112 5.95 7.78 13.19
N ASP A 113 7.20 7.88 13.62
CA ASP A 113 8.15 8.87 13.10
C ASP A 113 8.94 8.35 11.90
N GLU A 114 8.68 7.13 11.45
CA GLU A 114 9.33 6.53 10.29
C GLU A 114 9.00 7.29 9.02
N ASP A 115 10.03 7.58 8.21
CA ASP A 115 9.84 8.27 6.94
C ASP A 115 9.33 7.36 5.83
N GLY A 116 9.22 6.08 6.10
CA GLY A 116 8.59 5.15 5.19
C GLY A 116 9.49 4.02 4.75
N TRP A 117 9.26 3.59 3.54
CA TRP A 117 9.81 2.36 2.98
C TRP A 117 11.33 2.36 2.92
N PHE A 118 11.83 1.15 2.88
CA PHE A 118 13.21 0.79 2.64
C PHE A 118 14.07 1.83 1.93
#